data_374cf9cad2d910da78307cc4cc2d3f99
#
_entry.id   374cf9cad2d910da78307cc4cc2d3f99
#
_cell.length_a   1.000
_cell.length_b   1.000
_cell.length_c   1.000
_cell.angle_alpha   90.00
_cell.angle_beta   90.00
_cell.angle_gamma   90.00
#
_symmetry.space_group_name_H-M   'P 1'
#
loop_
_entity.id
_entity.type
_entity.pdbx_description
1 polymer ?
#
loop_
_entity_poly.entity_id
_entity_poly.type
_entity_poly.pdbx_seq_one_letter_code
_entity_poly.pdbx_strand_id
1 'polypeptide(L)'
;LSQLGKEDWCICFNYYVGEILTNIKYRNSQKVFQQVKGGSKVFYKLNDLENQTDCIITEGEIDALSFEVAGFQNVVSVPDGGINPEVKQIQTKLDYLDNCSEYFKNMHRIYLATDSDAPGIRLREELARRLGKSRCWIVRYPNGCKDANDVLVKYGSNKLKECINSAELYPIEGIHYANDRRDELKDLYENGFPNGAKSGYSNLDE
;
A
#
# COMPACT_ATOMS: atom_id res chain seq x y z
N LEU A 1 -12.03 18.91 20.03
CA LEU A 1 -11.78 17.47 20.19
C LEU A 1 -11.90 17.11 21.67
N SER A 2 -12.79 16.17 22.04
CA SER A 2 -13.06 15.79 23.43
C SER A 2 -11.80 15.27 24.16
N GLN A 3 -10.83 14.71 23.46
CA GLN A 3 -9.58 14.21 24.02
C GLN A 3 -8.64 15.32 24.50
N LEU A 4 -8.79 16.54 24.02
CA LEU A 4 -7.94 17.68 24.40
C LEU A 4 -8.58 18.57 25.47
N GLY A 5 -9.85 18.34 25.82
CA GLY A 5 -10.58 19.14 26.80
C GLY A 5 -10.75 20.62 26.45
N LYS A 6 -10.48 20.99 25.18
CA LYS A 6 -10.57 22.35 24.66
C LYS A 6 -10.97 22.35 23.17
N GLU A 7 -11.54 23.45 22.72
CA GLU A 7 -11.76 23.70 21.29
C GLU A 7 -10.44 23.87 20.56
N ASP A 8 -10.35 23.31 19.34
CA ASP A 8 -9.16 23.42 18.48
C ASP A 8 -9.58 23.45 17.00
N TRP A 9 -8.76 24.10 16.19
CA TRP A 9 -8.92 24.11 14.73
C TRP A 9 -8.48 22.78 14.16
N CYS A 10 -9.33 22.20 13.28
CA CYS A 10 -9.06 20.90 12.68
C CYS A 10 -9.31 20.92 11.18
N ILE A 11 -8.49 20.17 10.45
CA ILE A 11 -8.83 19.72 9.11
C ILE A 11 -9.82 18.58 9.26
N CYS A 12 -10.92 18.63 8.49
CA CYS A 12 -11.95 17.59 8.46
C CYS A 12 -11.82 16.82 7.14
N PHE A 13 -11.55 15.53 7.23
CA PHE A 13 -11.59 14.61 6.10
C PHE A 13 -12.96 13.90 6.12
N ASN A 14 -13.78 14.19 5.14
CA ASN A 14 -15.12 13.61 5.02
C ASN A 14 -15.06 12.32 4.20
N TYR A 15 -15.62 11.24 4.73
CA TYR A 15 -15.68 9.92 4.08
C TYR A 15 -17.09 9.69 3.55
N TYR A 16 -17.19 9.39 2.27
CA TYR A 16 -18.45 9.17 1.59
C TYR A 16 -18.54 7.76 1.00
N VAL A 17 -19.76 7.21 0.97
CA VAL A 17 -20.15 6.07 0.15
C VAL A 17 -21.33 6.53 -0.71
N GLY A 18 -21.14 6.69 -1.99
CA GLY A 18 -22.05 7.42 -2.84
C GLY A 18 -22.24 8.87 -2.34
N GLU A 19 -23.47 9.30 -2.12
CA GLU A 19 -23.76 10.63 -1.58
C GLU A 19 -23.85 10.69 -0.04
N ILE A 20 -23.66 9.55 0.63
CA ILE A 20 -23.85 9.44 2.09
C ILE A 20 -22.52 9.72 2.80
N LEU A 21 -22.52 10.76 3.67
CA LEU A 21 -21.42 10.99 4.60
C LEU A 21 -21.44 9.91 5.69
N THR A 22 -20.44 9.03 5.69
CA THR A 22 -20.39 7.85 6.56
C THR A 22 -19.45 8.01 7.75
N ASN A 23 -18.44 8.88 7.64
CA ASN A 23 -17.48 9.17 8.70
C ASN A 23 -16.84 10.54 8.48
N ILE A 24 -16.27 11.12 9.54
CA ILE A 24 -15.42 12.30 9.48
C ILE A 24 -14.19 12.02 10.36
N LYS A 25 -13.01 12.24 9.78
CA LYS A 25 -11.74 12.20 10.52
C LYS A 25 -11.21 13.61 10.69
N TYR A 26 -10.91 13.96 11.91
CA TYR A 26 -10.39 15.27 12.31
C TYR A 26 -8.88 15.18 12.53
N ARG A 27 -8.15 16.20 12.10
CA ARG A 27 -6.72 16.34 12.35
C ARG A 27 -6.42 17.76 12.78
N ASN A 28 -5.85 17.95 13.96
CA ASN A 28 -5.41 19.28 14.41
C ASN A 28 -3.96 19.59 13.96
N SER A 29 -3.49 20.78 14.26
CA SER A 29 -2.13 21.25 13.92
C SER A 29 -1.01 20.43 14.59
N GLN A 30 -1.30 19.77 15.71
CA GLN A 30 -0.37 18.90 16.46
C GLN A 30 -0.39 17.45 15.95
N LYS A 31 -1.06 17.16 14.83
CA LYS A 31 -1.24 15.80 14.27
C LYS A 31 -1.99 14.85 15.19
N VAL A 32 -2.88 15.35 16.06
CA VAL A 32 -3.83 14.51 16.80
C VAL A 32 -5.00 14.21 15.90
N PHE A 33 -5.34 12.92 15.80
CA PHE A 33 -6.43 12.41 14.97
C PHE A 33 -7.59 11.93 15.83
N GLN A 34 -8.80 12.16 15.36
CA GLN A 34 -10.02 11.62 15.92
C GLN A 34 -11.04 11.34 14.83
N GLN A 35 -11.78 10.25 14.95
CA GLN A 35 -12.89 9.94 14.05
C GLN A 35 -14.23 10.07 14.82
N VAL A 36 -15.31 10.27 14.08
CA VAL A 36 -16.67 10.28 14.66
C VAL A 36 -16.97 8.91 15.28
N LYS A 37 -17.48 8.91 16.49
CA LYS A 37 -17.89 7.68 17.17
C LYS A 37 -19.00 6.98 16.39
N GLY A 38 -18.78 5.71 16.04
CA GLY A 38 -19.74 4.92 15.25
C GLY A 38 -19.73 5.20 13.75
N GLY A 39 -18.80 6.04 13.26
CA GLY A 39 -18.58 6.23 11.83
C GLY A 39 -18.16 4.94 11.14
N SER A 40 -18.62 4.72 9.90
CA SER A 40 -18.26 3.54 9.13
C SER A 40 -16.78 3.55 8.77
N LYS A 41 -16.13 2.40 8.84
CA LYS A 41 -14.75 2.23 8.37
C LYS A 41 -14.79 1.92 6.88
N VAL A 42 -14.44 2.92 6.08
CA VAL A 42 -14.29 2.84 4.62
C VAL A 42 -13.02 3.59 4.20
N PHE A 43 -12.59 3.43 2.97
CA PHE A 43 -11.48 4.26 2.45
C PHE A 43 -11.90 5.72 2.30
N TYR A 44 -10.97 6.64 2.55
CA TYR A 44 -11.11 8.03 2.17
C TYR A 44 -11.10 8.14 0.64
N LYS A 45 -11.99 8.96 0.06
CA LYS A 45 -12.19 9.12 -1.39
C LYS A 45 -12.64 7.83 -2.11
N LEU A 46 -13.37 6.94 -1.42
CA LEU A 46 -13.79 5.65 -1.97
C LEU A 46 -14.53 5.76 -3.31
N ASN A 47 -15.37 6.79 -3.49
CA ASN A 47 -16.15 7.00 -4.71
C ASN A 47 -15.27 7.22 -5.96
N ASP A 48 -14.04 7.69 -5.78
CA ASP A 48 -13.10 7.90 -6.88
C ASP A 48 -12.64 6.59 -7.54
N LEU A 49 -12.96 5.44 -6.93
CA LEU A 49 -12.71 4.12 -7.50
C LEU A 49 -13.83 3.63 -8.43
N GLU A 50 -14.95 4.33 -8.50
CA GLU A 50 -16.06 3.93 -9.38
C GLU A 50 -15.62 3.91 -10.84
N ASN A 51 -15.90 2.80 -11.52
CA ASN A 51 -15.53 2.56 -12.92
C ASN A 51 -14.02 2.58 -13.22
N GLN A 52 -13.17 2.47 -12.18
CA GLN A 52 -11.72 2.36 -12.34
C GLN A 52 -11.29 0.90 -12.45
N THR A 53 -10.18 0.64 -13.15
CA THR A 53 -9.54 -0.67 -13.27
C THR A 53 -8.20 -0.74 -12.56
N ASP A 54 -7.71 0.38 -12.08
CA ASP A 54 -6.50 0.52 -11.27
C ASP A 54 -6.70 1.60 -10.20
N CYS A 55 -5.96 1.48 -9.10
CA CYS A 55 -6.02 2.46 -8.03
C CYS A 55 -4.70 2.59 -7.28
N ILE A 56 -4.57 3.71 -6.57
CA ILE A 56 -3.47 3.99 -5.64
C ILE A 56 -4.05 3.96 -4.23
N ILE A 57 -3.45 3.17 -3.33
CA ILE A 57 -3.80 3.12 -1.91
C ILE A 57 -2.68 3.76 -1.11
N THR A 58 -3.00 4.81 -0.37
CA THR A 58 -2.08 5.53 0.52
C THR A 58 -2.37 5.23 1.99
N GLU A 59 -1.41 5.57 2.86
CA GLU A 59 -1.57 5.43 4.31
C GLU A 59 -2.36 6.58 4.93
N GLY A 60 -2.15 7.81 4.44
CA GLY A 60 -2.75 9.03 4.97
C GLY A 60 -3.59 9.79 3.93
N GLU A 61 -4.57 10.57 4.42
CA GLU A 61 -5.45 11.39 3.58
C GLU A 61 -4.66 12.48 2.85
N ILE A 62 -3.63 13.04 3.49
CA ILE A 62 -2.76 14.05 2.87
C ILE A 62 -1.97 13.46 1.71
N ASP A 63 -1.56 12.19 1.80
CA ASP A 63 -0.87 11.50 0.72
C ASP A 63 -1.79 11.27 -0.47
N ALA A 64 -3.06 10.89 -0.21
CA ALA A 64 -4.06 10.77 -1.25
C ALA A 64 -4.27 12.12 -1.97
N LEU A 65 -4.39 13.21 -1.22
CA LEU A 65 -4.49 14.56 -1.79
C LEU A 65 -3.22 14.97 -2.54
N SER A 66 -2.06 14.51 -2.11
CA SER A 66 -0.78 14.77 -2.81
C SER A 66 -0.73 14.11 -4.19
N PHE A 67 -1.24 12.89 -4.32
CA PHE A 67 -1.41 12.23 -5.61
C PHE A 67 -2.45 12.94 -6.48
N GLU A 68 -3.55 13.44 -5.89
CA GLU A 68 -4.56 14.23 -6.61
C GLU A 68 -3.95 15.51 -7.19
N VAL A 69 -3.15 16.25 -6.41
CA VAL A 69 -2.37 17.41 -6.89
C VAL A 69 -1.44 17.03 -8.04
N ALA A 70 -0.89 15.81 -8.03
CA ALA A 70 -0.09 15.28 -9.14
C ALA A 70 -0.92 14.85 -10.35
N GLY A 71 -2.26 14.88 -10.28
CA GLY A 71 -3.18 14.60 -11.38
C GLY A 71 -3.75 13.19 -11.40
N PHE A 72 -3.57 12.39 -10.35
CA PHE A 72 -4.22 11.10 -10.19
C PHE A 72 -5.59 11.27 -9.54
N GLN A 73 -6.63 10.63 -10.09
CA GLN A 73 -8.00 10.72 -9.56
C GLN A 73 -8.44 9.44 -8.84
N ASN A 74 -7.85 8.30 -9.18
CA ASN A 74 -8.16 6.97 -8.66
C ASN A 74 -7.36 6.65 -7.38
N VAL A 75 -7.36 7.56 -6.41
CA VAL A 75 -6.54 7.48 -5.20
C VAL A 75 -7.41 7.40 -3.96
N VAL A 76 -7.13 6.46 -3.09
CA VAL A 76 -7.80 6.29 -1.80
C VAL A 76 -6.80 6.20 -0.65
N SER A 77 -7.24 6.54 0.55
CA SER A 77 -6.43 6.36 1.77
C SER A 77 -7.11 5.43 2.75
N VAL A 78 -6.32 4.64 3.49
CA VAL A 78 -6.85 3.83 4.58
C VAL A 78 -7.32 4.72 5.75
N PRO A 79 -8.39 4.34 6.48
CA PRO A 79 -8.94 5.20 7.54
C PRO A 79 -8.09 5.24 8.81
N ASP A 80 -7.37 4.16 9.13
CA ASP A 80 -6.70 3.98 10.43
C ASP A 80 -5.16 4.12 10.35
N GLY A 81 -4.61 4.46 9.17
CA GLY A 81 -3.17 4.62 8.97
C GLY A 81 -2.39 3.29 9.05
N GLY A 82 -1.10 3.39 9.33
CA GLY A 82 -0.19 2.24 9.41
C GLY A 82 -0.48 1.26 10.52
N ILE A 83 0.09 0.06 10.41
CA ILE A 83 -0.11 -1.02 11.38
C ILE A 83 1.15 -1.13 12.25
N ASN A 84 1.00 -0.87 13.56
CA ASN A 84 2.12 -1.08 14.50
C ASN A 84 2.60 -2.54 14.42
N PRO A 85 3.89 -2.79 14.15
CA PRO A 85 4.47 -4.13 14.05
C PRO A 85 4.28 -5.03 15.27
N GLU A 86 4.12 -4.46 16.46
CA GLU A 86 3.95 -5.21 17.71
C GLU A 86 2.53 -5.73 17.93
N VAL A 87 1.53 -5.19 17.23
CA VAL A 87 0.13 -5.59 17.40
C VAL A 87 -0.12 -6.93 16.72
N LYS A 88 -0.53 -7.94 17.49
CA LYS A 88 -0.81 -9.29 16.97
C LYS A 88 -2.19 -9.44 16.33
N GLN A 89 -3.21 -8.74 16.86
CA GLN A 89 -4.58 -8.80 16.36
C GLN A 89 -4.90 -7.57 15.52
N ILE A 90 -4.91 -7.73 14.19
CA ILE A 90 -5.11 -6.63 13.24
C ILE A 90 -6.42 -6.73 12.46
N GLN A 91 -7.22 -7.78 12.66
CA GLN A 91 -8.42 -8.03 11.84
C GLN A 91 -9.38 -6.85 11.85
N THR A 92 -9.73 -6.34 13.04
CA THR A 92 -10.65 -5.19 13.17
C THR A 92 -10.10 -3.87 12.61
N LYS A 93 -8.78 -3.75 12.46
CA LYS A 93 -8.15 -2.59 11.80
C LYS A 93 -8.32 -2.59 10.29
N LEU A 94 -8.62 -3.74 9.71
CA LEU A 94 -8.72 -3.95 8.27
C LEU A 94 -10.15 -4.24 7.80
N ASP A 95 -11.16 -4.08 8.68
CA ASP A 95 -12.58 -4.27 8.36
C ASP A 95 -13.04 -3.38 7.19
N TYR A 96 -12.39 -2.24 6.96
CA TYR A 96 -12.66 -1.38 5.82
C TYR A 96 -12.42 -2.07 4.47
N LEU A 97 -11.54 -3.07 4.39
CA LEU A 97 -11.34 -3.86 3.17
C LEU A 97 -12.57 -4.71 2.83
N ASP A 98 -13.16 -5.32 3.85
CA ASP A 98 -14.37 -6.12 3.68
C ASP A 98 -15.56 -5.21 3.33
N ASN A 99 -15.68 -4.06 4.01
CA ASN A 99 -16.72 -3.07 3.76
C ASN A 99 -16.66 -2.46 2.35
N CYS A 100 -15.47 -2.42 1.74
CA CYS A 100 -15.23 -1.82 0.43
C CYS A 100 -14.88 -2.85 -0.66
N SER A 101 -15.04 -4.15 -0.39
CA SER A 101 -14.57 -5.24 -1.26
C SER A 101 -15.08 -5.15 -2.70
N GLU A 102 -16.32 -4.69 -2.88
CA GLU A 102 -16.95 -4.52 -4.21
C GLU A 102 -16.16 -3.59 -5.14
N TYR A 103 -15.58 -2.52 -4.60
CA TYR A 103 -14.81 -1.55 -5.37
C TYR A 103 -13.49 -2.13 -5.91
N PHE A 104 -12.97 -3.20 -5.28
CA PHE A 104 -11.71 -3.82 -5.67
C PHE A 104 -11.86 -5.08 -6.54
N LYS A 105 -13.09 -5.55 -6.81
CA LYS A 105 -13.31 -6.78 -7.58
C LYS A 105 -12.72 -6.72 -8.99
N ASN A 106 -12.88 -5.60 -9.67
CA ASN A 106 -12.46 -5.41 -11.06
C ASN A 106 -11.12 -4.68 -11.20
N MET A 107 -10.42 -4.44 -10.10
CA MET A 107 -9.11 -3.79 -10.14
C MET A 107 -8.04 -4.75 -10.68
N HIS A 108 -7.35 -4.35 -11.74
CA HIS A 108 -6.24 -5.09 -12.34
C HIS A 108 -4.89 -4.70 -11.76
N ARG A 109 -4.74 -3.43 -11.34
CA ARG A 109 -3.52 -2.90 -10.73
C ARG A 109 -3.85 -2.11 -9.48
N ILE A 110 -3.17 -2.44 -8.40
CA ILE A 110 -3.32 -1.77 -7.11
C ILE A 110 -1.95 -1.28 -6.67
N TYR A 111 -1.70 0.02 -6.75
CA TYR A 111 -0.46 0.63 -6.34
C TYR A 111 -0.48 0.87 -4.83
N LEU A 112 0.38 0.19 -4.10
CA LEU A 112 0.51 0.32 -2.65
C LEU A 112 1.53 1.41 -2.32
N ALA A 113 1.04 2.61 -2.09
CA ALA A 113 1.80 3.83 -1.84
C ALA A 113 1.78 4.20 -0.33
N THR A 114 2.09 3.21 0.52
CA THR A 114 2.19 3.38 1.97
C THR A 114 3.51 4.01 2.37
N ASP A 115 3.61 4.47 3.61
CA ASP A 115 4.84 5.02 4.17
C ASP A 115 6.00 4.00 4.10
N SER A 116 7.23 4.50 4.05
CA SER A 116 8.44 3.66 4.00
C SER A 116 8.92 3.18 5.37
N ASP A 117 8.22 3.53 6.45
CA ASP A 117 8.52 3.09 7.82
C ASP A 117 7.92 1.71 8.14
N ALA A 118 8.26 1.17 9.31
CA ALA A 118 7.84 -0.18 9.68
C ALA A 118 6.30 -0.37 9.75
N PRO A 119 5.49 0.58 10.28
CA PRO A 119 4.04 0.50 10.21
C PRO A 119 3.49 0.49 8.79
N GLY A 120 4.02 1.33 7.89
CA GLY A 120 3.61 1.41 6.48
C GLY A 120 3.99 0.16 5.69
N ILE A 121 5.18 -0.41 5.94
CA ILE A 121 5.60 -1.68 5.33
C ILE A 121 4.63 -2.80 5.73
N ARG A 122 4.28 -2.90 7.01
CA ARG A 122 3.34 -3.91 7.48
C ARG A 122 1.93 -3.72 6.92
N LEU A 123 1.46 -2.48 6.83
CA LEU A 123 0.19 -2.17 6.17
C LEU A 123 0.21 -2.66 4.72
N ARG A 124 1.27 -2.39 3.98
CA ARG A 124 1.46 -2.83 2.59
C ARG A 124 1.41 -4.35 2.45
N GLU A 125 2.07 -5.08 3.34
CA GLU A 125 2.05 -6.55 3.34
C GLU A 125 0.64 -7.11 3.54
N GLU A 126 -0.11 -6.55 4.49
CA GLU A 126 -1.48 -6.98 4.78
C GLU A 126 -2.46 -6.60 3.66
N LEU A 127 -2.32 -5.41 3.06
CA LEU A 127 -3.09 -5.01 1.88
C LEU A 127 -2.84 -5.98 0.71
N ALA A 128 -1.56 -6.26 0.40
CA ALA A 128 -1.19 -7.16 -0.69
C ALA A 128 -1.72 -8.58 -0.46
N ARG A 129 -1.65 -9.06 0.79
CA ARG A 129 -2.16 -10.39 1.16
C ARG A 129 -3.67 -10.52 0.95
N ARG A 130 -4.45 -9.49 1.29
CA ARG A 130 -5.91 -9.50 1.22
C ARG A 130 -6.45 -9.14 -0.15
N LEU A 131 -5.81 -8.20 -0.83
CA LEU A 131 -6.22 -7.76 -2.16
C LEU A 131 -5.70 -8.66 -3.30
N GLY A 132 -4.73 -9.53 -3.03
CA GLY A 132 -4.10 -10.42 -4.02
C GLY A 132 -2.77 -9.86 -4.53
N LYS A 133 -1.65 -10.49 -4.14
CA LYS A 133 -0.28 -10.07 -4.47
C LYS A 133 -0.04 -9.89 -5.96
N SER A 134 -0.66 -10.71 -6.81
CA SER A 134 -0.43 -10.71 -8.26
C SER A 134 -0.90 -9.44 -8.97
N ARG A 135 -1.76 -8.66 -8.35
CA ARG A 135 -2.25 -7.38 -8.89
C ARG A 135 -1.79 -6.16 -8.08
N CYS A 136 -0.93 -6.39 -7.08
CA CYS A 136 -0.37 -5.31 -6.26
C CYS A 136 1.01 -4.88 -6.76
N TRP A 137 1.26 -3.57 -6.70
CA TRP A 137 2.50 -2.93 -7.10
C TRP A 137 3.03 -2.09 -5.94
N ILE A 138 4.32 -2.18 -5.66
CA ILE A 138 4.97 -1.42 -4.58
C ILE A 138 5.44 -0.09 -5.15
N VAL A 139 4.96 1.01 -4.58
CA VAL A 139 5.46 2.35 -4.86
C VAL A 139 6.63 2.63 -3.92
N ARG A 140 7.77 3.06 -4.49
CA ARG A 140 8.95 3.44 -3.72
C ARG A 140 9.19 4.92 -3.83
N TYR A 141 9.54 5.53 -2.72
CA TYR A 141 9.85 6.95 -2.66
C TYR A 141 11.37 7.18 -2.71
N PRO A 142 11.83 8.34 -3.22
CA PRO A 142 13.24 8.70 -3.22
C PRO A 142 13.82 8.78 -1.81
N ASN A 143 15.13 8.58 -1.69
CA ASN A 143 15.82 8.69 -0.41
C ASN A 143 15.52 10.04 0.27
N GLY A 144 15.18 10.00 1.55
CA GLY A 144 14.82 11.16 2.35
C GLY A 144 13.37 11.61 2.21
N CYS A 145 12.52 10.82 1.53
CA CYS A 145 11.05 10.94 1.55
C CYS A 145 10.45 9.66 2.12
N LYS A 146 9.56 9.78 3.07
CA LYS A 146 8.89 8.62 3.66
C LYS A 146 7.51 8.35 3.06
N ASP A 147 6.87 9.38 2.52
CA ASP A 147 5.50 9.37 2.04
C ASP A 147 5.33 10.21 0.76
N ALA A 148 4.14 10.21 0.17
CA ALA A 148 3.83 10.92 -1.05
C ALA A 148 3.87 12.44 -0.87
N ASN A 149 3.46 12.93 0.29
CA ASN A 149 3.49 14.36 0.60
C ASN A 149 4.92 14.89 0.67
N ASP A 150 5.86 14.16 1.27
CA ASP A 150 7.27 14.50 1.27
C ASP A 150 7.82 14.64 -0.16
N VAL A 151 7.45 13.72 -1.07
CA VAL A 151 7.87 13.77 -2.49
C VAL A 151 7.28 14.98 -3.18
N LEU A 152 5.98 15.23 -3.00
CA LEU A 152 5.31 16.38 -3.63
C LEU A 152 5.94 17.69 -3.20
N VAL A 153 6.16 17.88 -1.89
CA VAL A 153 6.71 19.12 -1.33
C VAL A 153 8.16 19.33 -1.76
N LYS A 154 8.97 18.27 -1.81
CA LYS A 154 10.40 18.37 -2.07
C LYS A 154 10.75 18.39 -3.56
N TYR A 155 10.02 17.63 -4.37
CA TYR A 155 10.38 17.40 -5.78
C TYR A 155 9.25 17.73 -6.77
N GLY A 156 8.04 17.99 -6.29
CA GLY A 156 6.89 18.34 -7.13
C GLY A 156 6.17 17.14 -7.76
N SER A 157 5.10 17.43 -8.48
CA SER A 157 4.17 16.46 -9.05
C SER A 157 4.81 15.48 -10.04
N ASN A 158 5.78 15.93 -10.84
CA ASN A 158 6.42 15.06 -11.83
C ASN A 158 7.17 13.91 -11.18
N LYS A 159 7.84 14.16 -10.05
CA LYS A 159 8.55 13.11 -9.32
C LYS A 159 7.60 12.09 -8.71
N LEU A 160 6.44 12.53 -8.24
CA LEU A 160 5.41 11.64 -7.74
C LEU A 160 4.83 10.74 -8.86
N LYS A 161 4.67 11.28 -10.07
CA LYS A 161 4.31 10.47 -11.26
C LYS A 161 5.39 9.43 -11.60
N GLU A 162 6.66 9.80 -11.51
CA GLU A 162 7.77 8.86 -11.73
C GLU A 162 7.73 7.70 -10.72
N CYS A 163 7.38 7.96 -9.44
CA CYS A 163 7.24 6.90 -8.44
C CYS A 163 6.19 5.86 -8.84
N ILE A 164 5.06 6.28 -9.42
CA ILE A 164 4.04 5.35 -9.94
C ILE A 164 4.54 4.60 -11.17
N ASN A 165 5.16 5.31 -12.11
CA ASN A 165 5.67 4.70 -13.35
C ASN A 165 6.80 3.68 -13.10
N SER A 166 7.56 3.84 -12.02
CA SER A 166 8.64 2.94 -11.60
C SER A 166 8.21 1.92 -10.54
N ALA A 167 6.90 1.83 -10.23
CA ALA A 167 6.42 0.88 -9.24
C ALA A 167 6.73 -0.56 -9.65
N GLU A 168 7.11 -1.38 -8.68
CA GLU A 168 7.51 -2.77 -8.86
C GLU A 168 6.36 -3.73 -8.52
N LEU A 169 6.19 -4.79 -9.30
CA LEU A 169 5.21 -5.83 -8.96
C LEU A 169 5.53 -6.42 -7.57
N TYR A 170 4.49 -6.64 -6.77
CA TYR A 170 4.67 -7.23 -5.45
C TYR A 170 5.31 -8.63 -5.56
N PRO A 171 6.38 -8.92 -4.84
CA PRO A 171 7.08 -10.20 -4.96
C PRO A 171 6.20 -11.35 -4.50
N ILE A 172 6.13 -12.41 -5.32
CA ILE A 172 5.42 -13.65 -5.02
C ILE A 172 6.47 -14.74 -4.88
N GLU A 173 6.46 -15.42 -3.74
CA GLU A 173 7.39 -16.51 -3.48
C GLU A 173 7.32 -17.58 -4.58
N GLY A 174 8.49 -17.99 -5.07
CA GLY A 174 8.60 -18.97 -6.17
C GLY A 174 8.38 -18.41 -7.58
N ILE A 175 7.96 -17.15 -7.73
CA ILE A 175 7.86 -16.49 -9.04
C ILE A 175 9.02 -15.50 -9.19
N HIS A 176 9.84 -15.72 -10.22
CA HIS A 176 10.99 -14.88 -10.54
C HIS A 176 10.90 -14.37 -11.99
N TYR A 177 11.39 -13.18 -12.24
CA TYR A 177 11.59 -12.74 -13.62
C TYR A 177 12.69 -13.57 -14.26
N ALA A 178 12.54 -13.93 -15.53
CA ALA A 178 13.57 -14.69 -16.26
C ALA A 178 14.94 -13.99 -16.24
N ASN A 179 14.93 -12.66 -16.23
CA ASN A 179 16.15 -11.85 -16.17
C ASN A 179 16.91 -12.00 -14.85
N ASP A 180 16.20 -12.21 -13.72
CA ASP A 180 16.80 -12.35 -12.40
C ASP A 180 17.56 -13.69 -12.25
N ARG A 181 17.24 -14.66 -13.12
CA ARG A 181 17.87 -15.99 -13.17
C ARG A 181 18.87 -16.15 -14.30
N ARG A 182 19.19 -15.07 -15.03
CA ARG A 182 20.06 -15.13 -16.20
C ARG A 182 21.45 -15.69 -15.89
N ASP A 183 22.07 -15.18 -14.82
CA ASP A 183 23.43 -15.58 -14.45
C ASP A 183 23.46 -17.03 -13.93
N GLU A 184 22.43 -17.45 -13.17
CA GLU A 184 22.24 -18.83 -12.73
C GLU A 184 22.05 -19.79 -13.91
N LEU A 185 21.21 -19.41 -14.88
CA LEU A 185 20.98 -20.20 -16.09
C LEU A 185 22.24 -20.28 -16.96
N LYS A 186 23.01 -19.19 -17.03
CA LYS A 186 24.28 -19.18 -17.75
C LYS A 186 25.31 -20.08 -17.09
N ASP A 187 25.41 -20.02 -15.76
CA ASP A 187 26.30 -20.90 -14.99
C ASP A 187 25.93 -22.39 -15.17
N LEU A 188 24.64 -22.71 -15.10
CA LEU A 188 24.13 -24.06 -15.39
C LEU A 188 24.43 -24.51 -16.81
N TYR A 189 24.37 -23.61 -17.79
CA TYR A 189 24.67 -23.91 -19.19
C TYR A 189 26.18 -24.16 -19.41
N GLU A 190 27.04 -23.36 -18.78
CA GLU A 190 28.48 -23.42 -18.93
C GLU A 190 29.12 -24.54 -18.11
N ASN A 191 28.64 -24.80 -16.89
CA ASN A 191 29.24 -25.70 -15.92
C ASN A 191 28.41 -26.97 -15.63
N GLY A 192 27.20 -27.06 -16.18
CA GLY A 192 26.29 -28.16 -15.93
C GLY A 192 25.58 -28.07 -14.57
N PHE A 193 24.77 -29.06 -14.25
CA PHE A 193 24.11 -29.15 -12.95
C PHE A 193 25.15 -29.46 -11.86
N PRO A 194 25.05 -28.83 -10.67
CA PRO A 194 25.89 -29.18 -9.55
C PRO A 194 25.69 -30.64 -9.20
N ASN A 195 26.78 -31.34 -8.87
CA ASN A 195 26.73 -32.73 -8.44
C ASN A 195 25.80 -32.87 -7.24
N GLY A 196 24.86 -33.82 -7.30
CA GLY A 196 23.98 -34.13 -6.18
C GLY A 196 24.74 -34.53 -4.92
N ALA A 197 24.10 -34.49 -3.79
CA ALA A 197 24.63 -35.04 -2.57
C ALA A 197 24.87 -36.56 -2.74
N LYS A 198 26.09 -37.02 -2.42
CA LYS A 198 26.39 -38.46 -2.49
C LYS A 198 25.52 -39.20 -1.48
N SER A 199 24.89 -40.26 -1.93
CA SER A 199 24.08 -41.14 -1.09
C SER A 199 24.93 -42.00 -0.11
N GLY A 200 26.22 -42.13 -0.40
CA GLY A 200 27.14 -43.04 0.30
C GLY A 200 27.12 -44.47 -0.21
N TYR A 201 26.29 -44.76 -1.23
CA TYR A 201 26.27 -46.05 -1.89
C TYR A 201 26.87 -45.91 -3.29
N SER A 202 28.02 -46.56 -3.51
CA SER A 202 28.79 -46.41 -4.77
C SER A 202 27.98 -46.72 -6.04
N ASN A 203 26.99 -47.62 -5.95
CA ASN A 203 26.14 -47.97 -7.09
C ASN A 203 25.02 -46.99 -7.39
N LEU A 204 24.84 -45.96 -6.54
CA LEU A 204 23.82 -44.90 -6.72
C LEU A 204 24.46 -43.54 -6.99
N ASP A 205 25.79 -43.44 -6.77
CA ASP A 205 26.55 -42.20 -6.87
C ASP A 205 27.34 -42.12 -8.20
N GLU A 206 27.20 -43.10 -9.11
CA GLU A 206 27.67 -43.10 -10.50
C GLU A 206 26.64 -42.42 -11.44
#